data_a06c5d09bb951a29d6c3090139ab9af9
#
_entry.id   a06c5d09bb951a29d6c3090139ab9af9
#
_cell.length_a   1.000
_cell.length_b   1.000
_cell.length_c   1.000
_cell.angle_alpha   90.00
_cell.angle_beta   90.00
_cell.angle_gamma   90.00
#
_symmetry.space_group_name_H-M   'P 1'
#
loop_
_entity.id
_entity.type
_entity.pdbx_description
1 polymer ?
#
loop_
_entity_poly.entity_id
_entity_poly.type
_entity_poly.pdbx_seq_one_letter_code
_entity_poly.pdbx_strand_id
1 'polypeptide(L)'
;LIRRQRQMCIRDRDGRIKPIHGVLPIVTKAAQERMDACMVPVENAKEAALVKGIRLFGVNTLEEVIKGFNDEIKFWEPEKEEIGHEKKVKRKEVPDFSEINGQQFVKRACEIAVSGRHNLLMIGPPGAGKTMIARRIPGILPEMTEEETLEVTKIYSVRGLLTESEAWMAERPFRNPHHTITPQGLAGGGMVPGPGEISLAHHGVLFLDELAEFRRETLEILRQPMEEHCVKLARLAGNYEFPSDFMLVAAMNPCRCGYYPDLNRCHCTKGMVEQYLKKISQPLLDRIDICVETKRVEYQDLIKENPHQETSAEIRKRVVAAMERQQQRFAGTNIRYNSRIPAALLTKYCRLSTKQKQYMESIYQKLELTARSYHRILRVARTIADMDGSDEILTRHLSEAVCYRNVDKKFWEG
;
A
#
# COMPACT_ATOMS: atom_id res chain seq x y z
N LEU A 1 -22.06 -23.02 10.57
CA LEU A 1 -21.56 -22.17 9.44
C LEU A 1 -22.13 -22.63 8.09
N ILE A 2 -22.25 -23.93 7.86
CA ILE A 2 -22.83 -24.51 6.65
C ILE A 2 -24.31 -24.08 6.43
N ARG A 3 -25.09 -23.87 7.50
CA ARG A 3 -26.51 -23.51 7.40
C ARG A 3 -26.79 -22.12 6.78
N ARG A 4 -25.92 -21.12 6.94
CA ARG A 4 -26.14 -19.80 6.36
C ARG A 4 -25.76 -19.67 4.89
N GLN A 5 -24.85 -20.47 4.40
CA GLN A 5 -24.40 -20.41 3.00
C GLN A 5 -25.21 -21.27 2.04
N ARG A 6 -25.97 -22.25 2.51
CA ARG A 6 -26.92 -23.01 1.69
C ARG A 6 -27.96 -22.15 0.96
N GLN A 7 -28.25 -20.95 1.47
CA GLN A 7 -29.23 -20.04 0.86
C GLN A 7 -28.69 -19.18 -0.28
N MET A 8 -27.37 -19.00 -0.43
CA MET A 8 -26.79 -18.10 -1.44
C MET A 8 -26.40 -18.77 -2.76
N CYS A 9 -26.13 -20.08 -2.76
CA CYS A 9 -25.60 -20.78 -3.93
C CYS A 9 -26.69 -21.32 -4.88
N ILE A 10 -27.95 -21.46 -4.45
CA ILE A 10 -29.03 -22.00 -5.26
C ILE A 10 -30.02 -20.88 -5.55
N ARG A 11 -29.78 -20.14 -6.64
CA ARG A 11 -30.67 -19.03 -7.06
C ARG A 11 -31.63 -19.39 -8.20
N ASP A 12 -31.39 -20.48 -8.92
CA ASP A 12 -32.22 -20.89 -10.04
C ASP A 12 -33.04 -22.14 -9.72
N ARG A 13 -34.23 -22.21 -10.31
CA ARG A 13 -35.14 -23.36 -10.21
C ARG A 13 -34.58 -24.62 -10.89
N ASP A 14 -33.51 -24.46 -11.68
CA ASP A 14 -32.88 -25.52 -12.48
C ASP A 14 -31.80 -26.29 -11.74
N GLY A 15 -31.56 -26.02 -10.44
CA GLY A 15 -30.57 -26.72 -9.63
C GLY A 15 -29.11 -26.42 -9.97
N ARG A 16 -28.83 -25.40 -10.79
CA ARG A 16 -27.46 -24.97 -11.11
C ARG A 16 -26.81 -24.23 -9.94
N ILE A 17 -25.55 -24.56 -9.68
CA ILE A 17 -24.72 -23.90 -8.68
C ILE A 17 -23.96 -22.77 -9.36
N LYS A 18 -24.17 -21.53 -8.91
CA LYS A 18 -23.57 -20.33 -9.51
C LYS A 18 -22.29 -19.91 -8.80
N PRO A 19 -21.35 -19.24 -9.52
CA PRO A 19 -20.16 -18.68 -8.92
C PRO A 19 -20.52 -17.66 -7.84
N ILE A 20 -19.69 -17.60 -6.82
CA ILE A 20 -19.83 -16.70 -5.69
C ILE A 20 -18.57 -15.83 -5.53
N HIS A 21 -18.76 -14.61 -5.02
CA HIS A 21 -17.64 -13.78 -4.60
C HIS A 21 -17.17 -14.19 -3.20
N GLY A 22 -15.85 -14.19 -2.97
CA GLY A 22 -15.28 -14.50 -1.67
C GLY A 22 -15.20 -15.99 -1.36
N VAL A 23 -15.03 -16.86 -2.34
CA VAL A 23 -14.81 -18.28 -2.11
C VAL A 23 -13.51 -18.55 -1.36
N LEU A 24 -12.45 -17.78 -1.65
CA LEU A 24 -11.13 -17.97 -1.06
C LEU A 24 -11.10 -17.81 0.47
N PRO A 25 -11.67 -16.73 1.08
CA PRO A 25 -11.80 -16.65 2.52
C PRO A 25 -12.61 -17.78 3.14
N ILE A 26 -13.66 -18.25 2.44
CA ILE A 26 -14.52 -19.36 2.93
C ILE A 26 -13.72 -20.65 3.00
N VAL A 27 -13.02 -21.02 1.94
CA VAL A 27 -12.22 -22.24 1.88
C VAL A 27 -11.04 -22.16 2.85
N THR A 28 -10.41 -20.96 2.97
CA THR A 28 -9.36 -20.74 3.96
C THR A 28 -9.88 -21.00 5.39
N LYS A 29 -11.07 -20.52 5.72
CA LYS A 29 -11.67 -20.73 7.03
C LYS A 29 -12.01 -22.20 7.26
N ALA A 30 -12.54 -22.89 6.25
CA ALA A 30 -12.80 -24.33 6.32
C ALA A 30 -11.53 -25.14 6.59
N ALA A 31 -10.42 -24.79 5.92
CA ALA A 31 -9.12 -25.42 6.15
C ALA A 31 -8.58 -25.15 7.57
N GLN A 32 -8.72 -23.92 8.08
CA GLN A 32 -8.33 -23.57 9.46
C GLN A 32 -9.14 -24.33 10.51
N GLU A 33 -10.42 -24.56 10.24
CA GLU A 33 -11.31 -25.37 11.11
C GLU A 33 -11.12 -26.88 10.91
N ARG A 34 -10.13 -27.30 10.12
CA ARG A 34 -9.77 -28.70 9.84
C ARG A 34 -10.95 -29.49 9.27
N MET A 35 -11.74 -28.88 8.39
CA MET A 35 -12.75 -29.62 7.64
C MET A 35 -12.08 -30.54 6.62
N ASP A 36 -12.63 -31.74 6.40
CA ASP A 36 -12.05 -32.76 5.50
C ASP A 36 -12.09 -32.31 4.04
N ALA A 37 -13.17 -31.66 3.63
CA ALA A 37 -13.38 -31.24 2.25
C ALA A 37 -14.29 -30.01 2.14
N CYS A 38 -14.22 -29.32 1.00
CA CYS A 38 -15.10 -28.23 0.65
C CYS A 38 -15.59 -28.40 -0.78
N MET A 39 -16.90 -28.23 -1.00
CA MET A 39 -17.51 -28.19 -2.33
C MET A 39 -17.64 -26.74 -2.77
N VAL A 40 -17.19 -26.46 -3.98
CA VAL A 40 -17.21 -25.10 -4.57
C VAL A 40 -17.77 -25.15 -5.99
N PRO A 41 -18.37 -24.06 -6.50
CA PRO A 41 -18.71 -23.98 -7.92
C PRO A 41 -17.46 -24.20 -8.78
N VAL A 42 -17.59 -24.93 -9.90
CA VAL A 42 -16.45 -25.23 -10.81
C VAL A 42 -15.74 -23.96 -11.24
N GLU A 43 -16.48 -22.87 -11.50
CA GLU A 43 -15.93 -21.56 -11.90
C GLU A 43 -15.04 -20.92 -10.81
N ASN A 44 -15.26 -21.26 -9.54
CA ASN A 44 -14.44 -20.83 -8.40
C ASN A 44 -13.33 -21.82 -8.03
N ALA A 45 -13.27 -22.97 -8.67
CA ALA A 45 -12.39 -24.06 -8.24
C ALA A 45 -10.91 -23.72 -8.36
N LYS A 46 -10.50 -22.97 -9.40
CA LYS A 46 -9.11 -22.49 -9.58
C LYS A 46 -8.68 -21.57 -8.44
N GLU A 47 -9.55 -20.64 -8.07
CA GLU A 47 -9.32 -19.72 -6.95
C GLU A 47 -9.24 -20.48 -5.62
N ALA A 48 -10.15 -21.42 -5.39
CA ALA A 48 -10.20 -22.25 -4.19
C ALA A 48 -8.96 -23.17 -4.06
N ALA A 49 -8.42 -23.65 -5.19
CA ALA A 49 -7.26 -24.54 -5.25
C ALA A 49 -5.95 -23.94 -4.69
N LEU A 50 -5.90 -22.61 -4.53
CA LEU A 50 -4.78 -21.92 -3.85
C LEU A 50 -4.68 -22.26 -2.36
N VAL A 51 -5.75 -22.75 -1.74
CA VAL A 51 -5.75 -23.10 -0.30
C VAL A 51 -5.21 -24.51 -0.10
N LYS A 52 -4.09 -24.59 0.60
CA LYS A 52 -3.46 -25.89 0.98
C LYS A 52 -4.17 -26.50 2.20
N GLY A 53 -4.16 -27.83 2.31
CA GLY A 53 -4.61 -28.53 3.53
C GLY A 53 -6.10 -28.91 3.59
N ILE A 54 -6.86 -28.74 2.51
CA ILE A 54 -8.25 -29.18 2.38
C ILE A 54 -8.47 -29.86 1.04
N ARG A 55 -9.35 -30.88 0.96
CA ARG A 55 -9.79 -31.45 -0.30
C ARG A 55 -10.88 -30.58 -0.91
N LEU A 56 -10.82 -30.37 -2.21
CA LEU A 56 -11.76 -29.54 -2.94
C LEU A 56 -12.50 -30.36 -3.98
N PHE A 57 -13.80 -30.13 -4.09
CA PHE A 57 -14.66 -30.72 -5.10
C PHE A 57 -15.37 -29.62 -5.87
N GLY A 58 -15.18 -29.58 -7.18
CA GLY A 58 -15.90 -28.68 -8.06
C GLY A 58 -17.22 -29.29 -8.48
N VAL A 59 -18.31 -28.50 -8.39
CA VAL A 59 -19.67 -28.95 -8.69
C VAL A 59 -20.41 -27.88 -9.51
N ASN A 60 -21.21 -28.34 -10.51
CA ASN A 60 -22.01 -27.46 -11.37
C ASN A 60 -23.49 -27.47 -10.98
N THR A 61 -23.99 -28.61 -10.50
CA THR A 61 -25.41 -28.78 -10.22
C THR A 61 -25.63 -29.47 -8.88
N LEU A 62 -26.82 -29.24 -8.30
CA LEU A 62 -27.25 -29.93 -7.09
C LEU A 62 -27.41 -31.46 -7.35
N GLU A 63 -27.78 -31.82 -8.57
CA GLU A 63 -27.89 -33.22 -8.99
C GLU A 63 -26.53 -33.93 -8.90
N GLU A 64 -25.44 -33.29 -9.39
CA GLU A 64 -24.07 -33.82 -9.22
C GLU A 64 -23.71 -34.02 -7.77
N VAL A 65 -24.08 -33.11 -6.88
CA VAL A 65 -23.83 -33.24 -5.43
C VAL A 65 -24.56 -34.46 -4.87
N ILE A 66 -25.83 -34.66 -5.23
CA ILE A 66 -26.65 -35.81 -4.76
C ILE A 66 -26.06 -37.14 -5.29
N LYS A 67 -25.77 -37.18 -6.59
CA LYS A 67 -25.18 -38.38 -7.22
C LYS A 67 -23.81 -38.72 -6.65
N GLY A 68 -22.98 -37.72 -6.37
CA GLY A 68 -21.68 -37.93 -5.74
C GLY A 68 -21.77 -38.48 -4.30
N PHE A 69 -22.75 -38.03 -3.51
CA PHE A 69 -22.97 -38.58 -2.16
C PHE A 69 -23.59 -39.97 -2.20
N ASN A 70 -24.25 -40.36 -3.29
CA ASN A 70 -24.78 -41.69 -3.48
C ASN A 70 -23.75 -42.67 -4.12
N ASP A 71 -22.50 -42.24 -4.30
CA ASP A 71 -21.43 -42.97 -4.99
C ASP A 71 -21.73 -43.33 -6.47
N GLU A 72 -22.68 -42.61 -7.10
CA GLU A 72 -23.05 -42.81 -8.50
C GLU A 72 -22.02 -42.15 -9.45
N ILE A 73 -21.37 -41.04 -9.02
CA ILE A 73 -20.33 -40.34 -9.75
C ILE A 73 -19.17 -39.99 -8.82
N LYS A 74 -17.95 -39.87 -9.38
CA LYS A 74 -16.82 -39.26 -8.67
C LYS A 74 -16.88 -37.76 -8.79
N PHE A 75 -16.69 -37.05 -7.68
CA PHE A 75 -16.51 -35.61 -7.70
C PHE A 75 -15.25 -35.22 -8.48
N TRP A 76 -15.35 -34.16 -9.26
CA TRP A 76 -14.19 -33.58 -9.91
C TRP A 76 -13.34 -32.82 -8.89
N GLU A 77 -12.06 -33.19 -8.82
CA GLU A 77 -11.08 -32.50 -7.97
C GLU A 77 -10.24 -31.57 -8.85
N PRO A 78 -10.20 -30.26 -8.55
CA PRO A 78 -9.35 -29.35 -9.29
C PRO A 78 -7.87 -29.67 -9.03
N GLU A 79 -7.04 -29.50 -10.04
CA GLU A 79 -5.58 -29.56 -9.86
C GLU A 79 -5.14 -28.48 -8.88
N LYS A 80 -4.23 -28.84 -7.97
CA LYS A 80 -3.68 -27.88 -7.01
C LYS A 80 -2.87 -26.84 -7.78
N GLU A 81 -3.28 -25.61 -7.70
CA GLU A 81 -2.49 -24.50 -8.23
C GLU A 81 -1.46 -24.04 -7.20
N GLU A 82 -0.18 -24.00 -7.60
CA GLU A 82 0.89 -23.45 -6.76
C GLU A 82 1.07 -21.97 -7.05
N ILE A 83 1.02 -21.15 -6.00
CA ILE A 83 1.32 -19.72 -6.10
C ILE A 83 2.80 -19.60 -6.46
N GLY A 84 3.10 -19.01 -7.60
CA GLY A 84 4.47 -18.65 -7.98
C GLY A 84 5.18 -19.56 -8.97
N HIS A 85 4.65 -20.72 -9.38
CA HIS A 85 5.27 -21.56 -10.40
C HIS A 85 4.69 -21.34 -11.82
N GLU A 86 5.54 -20.75 -12.67
CA GLU A 86 5.67 -20.90 -14.14
C GLU A 86 4.53 -20.51 -15.09
N LYS A 87 3.41 -19.97 -14.69
CA LYS A 87 2.68 -19.16 -15.67
C LYS A 87 3.21 -17.73 -15.56
N LYS A 88 4.03 -17.32 -16.56
CA LYS A 88 4.32 -15.91 -16.86
C LYS A 88 2.98 -15.21 -17.07
N VAL A 89 2.30 -14.86 -15.97
CA VAL A 89 1.24 -13.87 -16.02
C VAL A 89 1.88 -12.70 -16.73
N LYS A 90 1.32 -12.27 -17.85
CA LYS A 90 1.81 -11.09 -18.57
C LYS A 90 1.82 -9.95 -17.55
N ARG A 91 3.02 -9.70 -16.98
CA ARG A 91 3.19 -8.57 -16.05
C ARG A 91 2.74 -7.34 -16.83
N LYS A 92 1.83 -6.57 -16.26
CA LYS A 92 1.50 -5.26 -16.82
C LYS A 92 2.81 -4.50 -16.93
N GLU A 93 3.09 -3.92 -18.07
CA GLU A 93 4.28 -3.10 -18.27
C GLU A 93 4.24 -1.96 -17.24
N VAL A 94 5.03 -2.11 -16.17
CA VAL A 94 5.22 -1.05 -15.19
C VAL A 94 6.28 -0.12 -15.76
N PRO A 95 5.99 1.18 -15.91
CA PRO A 95 6.95 2.15 -16.43
C PRO A 95 8.23 2.15 -15.58
N ASP A 96 9.39 2.32 -16.20
CA ASP A 96 10.69 2.23 -15.54
C ASP A 96 11.16 3.58 -14.98
N PHE A 97 11.90 3.58 -13.86
CA PHE A 97 12.49 4.78 -13.26
C PHE A 97 13.55 5.43 -14.16
N SER A 98 14.17 4.69 -15.09
CA SER A 98 15.09 5.23 -16.07
C SER A 98 14.47 6.24 -17.04
N GLU A 99 13.14 6.19 -17.21
CA GLU A 99 12.41 7.17 -18.03
C GLU A 99 12.24 8.55 -17.36
N ILE A 100 12.61 8.69 -16.08
CA ILE A 100 12.51 9.95 -15.35
C ILE A 100 13.82 10.73 -15.47
N ASN A 101 13.81 11.83 -16.17
CA ASN A 101 14.96 12.74 -16.27
C ASN A 101 15.05 13.63 -15.02
N GLY A 102 16.25 13.77 -14.46
CA GLY A 102 16.49 14.60 -13.28
C GLY A 102 15.81 14.06 -12.03
N GLN A 103 15.32 14.95 -11.17
CA GLN A 103 14.54 14.62 -9.94
C GLN A 103 15.25 13.68 -8.96
N GLN A 104 16.59 13.71 -8.88
CA GLN A 104 17.36 12.75 -8.07
C GLN A 104 16.93 12.71 -6.59
N PHE A 105 16.61 13.89 -6.03
CA PHE A 105 16.14 13.98 -4.64
C PHE A 105 14.79 13.29 -4.44
N VAL A 106 13.88 13.38 -5.42
CA VAL A 106 12.58 12.71 -5.37
C VAL A 106 12.73 11.21 -5.59
N LYS A 107 13.60 10.78 -6.53
CA LYS A 107 13.92 9.37 -6.74
C LYS A 107 14.46 8.74 -5.44
N ARG A 108 15.41 9.43 -4.79
CA ARG A 108 15.97 8.99 -3.49
C ARG A 108 14.90 8.91 -2.40
N ALA A 109 14.00 9.90 -2.32
CA ALA A 109 12.87 9.88 -1.41
C ALA A 109 11.93 8.68 -1.66
N CYS A 110 11.65 8.34 -2.92
CA CYS A 110 10.86 7.16 -3.28
C CYS A 110 11.55 5.85 -2.86
N GLU A 111 12.87 5.75 -3.10
CA GLU A 111 13.67 4.59 -2.72
C GLU A 111 13.65 4.37 -1.19
N ILE A 112 13.85 5.44 -0.39
CA ILE A 112 13.78 5.39 1.08
C ILE A 112 12.36 5.02 1.52
N ALA A 113 11.34 5.66 0.93
CA ALA A 113 9.95 5.43 1.26
C ALA A 113 9.57 3.96 1.06
N VAL A 114 9.95 3.37 -0.08
CA VAL A 114 9.71 1.96 -0.38
C VAL A 114 10.49 1.05 0.56
N SER A 115 11.79 1.32 0.78
CA SER A 115 12.65 0.48 1.62
C SER A 115 12.15 0.34 3.06
N GLY A 116 11.57 1.41 3.63
CA GLY A 116 11.05 1.40 4.99
C GLY A 116 9.52 1.30 5.07
N ARG A 117 8.80 1.22 3.95
CA ARG A 117 7.33 1.31 3.88
C ARG A 117 6.82 2.62 4.52
N HIS A 118 7.51 3.74 4.25
CA HIS A 118 7.15 5.07 4.72
C HIS A 118 6.10 5.73 3.83
N ASN A 119 5.19 6.47 4.42
CA ASN A 119 4.23 7.27 3.68
C ASN A 119 4.92 8.50 3.07
N LEU A 120 4.64 8.78 1.80
CA LEU A 120 5.31 9.80 0.99
C LEU A 120 4.32 10.86 0.48
N LEU A 121 4.67 12.13 0.63
CA LEU A 121 3.99 13.27 0.03
C LEU A 121 4.92 14.03 -0.90
N MET A 122 4.51 14.17 -2.15
CA MET A 122 5.19 14.98 -3.17
C MET A 122 4.45 16.31 -3.36
N ILE A 123 5.14 17.43 -3.16
CA ILE A 123 4.57 18.78 -3.33
C ILE A 123 5.32 19.50 -4.42
N GLY A 124 4.63 20.13 -5.36
CA GLY A 124 5.28 20.93 -6.38
C GLY A 124 4.35 21.37 -7.51
N PRO A 125 4.85 22.16 -8.45
CA PRO A 125 4.05 22.78 -9.49
C PRO A 125 3.42 21.74 -10.43
N PRO A 126 2.37 22.11 -11.16
CA PRO A 126 1.83 21.26 -12.22
C PRO A 126 2.90 20.98 -13.28
N GLY A 127 2.88 19.76 -13.84
CA GLY A 127 3.87 19.32 -14.83
C GLY A 127 5.25 18.95 -14.24
N ALA A 128 5.42 18.88 -12.92
CA ALA A 128 6.66 18.43 -12.28
C ALA A 128 6.86 16.90 -12.28
N GLY A 129 5.98 16.13 -12.92
CA GLY A 129 6.12 14.68 -13.06
C GLY A 129 5.69 13.85 -11.84
N LYS A 130 4.99 14.42 -10.84
CA LYS A 130 4.58 13.73 -9.61
C LYS A 130 3.82 12.43 -9.87
N THR A 131 2.80 12.46 -10.70
CA THR A 131 2.00 11.29 -11.09
C THR A 131 2.83 10.26 -11.86
N MET A 132 3.75 10.75 -12.72
CA MET A 132 4.67 9.91 -13.48
C MET A 132 5.62 9.13 -12.56
N ILE A 133 6.15 9.79 -11.52
CA ILE A 133 7.02 9.18 -10.51
C ILE A 133 6.21 8.15 -9.70
N ALA A 134 5.02 8.51 -9.21
CA ALA A 134 4.19 7.63 -8.40
C ALA A 134 3.84 6.31 -9.11
N ARG A 135 3.53 6.36 -10.41
CA ARG A 135 3.21 5.16 -11.21
C ARG A 135 4.38 4.21 -11.40
N ARG A 136 5.62 4.63 -11.14
CA ARG A 136 6.84 3.81 -11.22
C ARG A 136 7.22 3.16 -9.90
N ILE A 137 6.65 3.62 -8.78
CA ILE A 137 6.91 3.05 -7.45
C ILE A 137 6.65 1.53 -7.39
N PRO A 138 5.58 0.97 -8.01
CA PRO A 138 5.42 -0.48 -8.07
C PRO A 138 6.63 -1.21 -8.68
N GLY A 139 7.32 -0.58 -9.62
CA GLY A 139 8.52 -1.13 -10.27
C GLY A 139 9.70 -1.36 -9.33
N ILE A 140 9.79 -0.65 -8.22
CA ILE A 140 10.87 -0.78 -7.24
C ILE A 140 10.46 -1.53 -5.95
N LEU A 141 9.19 -1.91 -5.82
CA LEU A 141 8.71 -2.74 -4.72
C LEU A 141 9.23 -4.18 -4.87
N PRO A 142 9.56 -4.88 -3.77
CA PRO A 142 9.87 -6.31 -3.82
C PRO A 142 8.62 -7.11 -4.21
N GLU A 143 8.82 -8.32 -4.72
CA GLU A 143 7.73 -9.25 -5.01
C GLU A 143 6.98 -9.61 -3.71
N MET A 144 5.71 -9.98 -3.84
CA MET A 144 4.92 -10.45 -2.70
C MET A 144 5.37 -11.84 -2.28
N THR A 145 5.32 -12.12 -0.98
CA THR A 145 5.43 -13.49 -0.47
C THR A 145 4.15 -14.27 -0.79
N GLU A 146 4.18 -15.60 -0.67
CA GLU A 146 2.97 -16.42 -0.83
C GLU A 146 1.85 -15.99 0.13
N GLU A 147 2.19 -15.65 1.38
CA GLU A 147 1.23 -15.15 2.38
C GLU A 147 0.62 -13.83 1.94
N GLU A 148 1.46 -12.85 1.55
CA GLU A 148 0.97 -11.54 1.07
C GLU A 148 0.09 -11.70 -0.17
N THR A 149 0.47 -12.58 -1.11
CA THR A 149 -0.31 -12.89 -2.31
C THR A 149 -1.68 -13.45 -1.94
N LEU A 150 -1.73 -14.38 -0.99
CA LEU A 150 -2.98 -14.98 -0.54
C LEU A 150 -3.87 -13.96 0.18
N GLU A 151 -3.30 -13.09 1.03
CA GLU A 151 -4.05 -12.03 1.71
C GLU A 151 -4.67 -11.04 0.73
N VAL A 152 -3.89 -10.56 -0.25
CA VAL A 152 -4.38 -9.66 -1.29
C VAL A 152 -5.45 -10.35 -2.14
N THR A 153 -5.21 -11.59 -2.57
CA THR A 153 -6.15 -12.36 -3.39
C THR A 153 -7.49 -12.54 -2.69
N LYS A 154 -7.51 -12.78 -1.37
CA LYS A 154 -8.76 -12.87 -0.58
C LYS A 154 -9.59 -11.59 -0.66
N ILE A 155 -8.95 -10.41 -0.61
CA ILE A 155 -9.64 -9.13 -0.68
C ILE A 155 -10.27 -8.95 -2.07
N TYR A 156 -9.52 -9.29 -3.13
CA TYR A 156 -9.99 -9.21 -4.51
C TYR A 156 -11.09 -10.23 -4.81
N SER A 157 -11.01 -11.44 -4.23
CA SER A 157 -12.05 -12.46 -4.25
C SER A 157 -13.38 -11.94 -3.69
N VAL A 158 -13.36 -11.37 -2.47
CA VAL A 158 -14.57 -10.79 -1.83
C VAL A 158 -15.20 -9.70 -2.70
N ARG A 159 -14.36 -8.96 -3.42
CA ARG A 159 -14.80 -7.88 -4.32
C ARG A 159 -15.27 -8.35 -5.68
N GLY A 160 -15.04 -9.64 -6.03
CA GLY A 160 -15.34 -10.19 -7.35
C GLY A 160 -14.49 -9.57 -8.45
N LEU A 161 -13.23 -9.22 -8.14
CA LEU A 161 -12.29 -8.60 -9.07
C LEU A 161 -11.27 -9.57 -9.66
N LEU A 162 -11.33 -10.84 -9.28
CA LEU A 162 -10.55 -11.89 -9.90
C LEU A 162 -11.21 -12.32 -11.22
N THR A 163 -10.41 -12.62 -12.23
CA THR A 163 -10.86 -13.14 -13.53
C THR A 163 -10.48 -14.61 -13.65
N GLU A 164 -11.12 -15.35 -14.56
CA GLU A 164 -10.78 -16.76 -14.80
C GLU A 164 -9.33 -16.97 -15.23
N SER A 165 -8.72 -15.96 -15.86
CA SER A 165 -7.32 -15.97 -16.28
C SER A 165 -6.34 -15.55 -15.17
N GLU A 166 -6.82 -14.84 -14.15
CA GLU A 166 -6.04 -14.33 -13.03
C GLU A 166 -6.63 -14.86 -11.73
N ALA A 167 -6.33 -16.13 -11.40
CA ALA A 167 -6.85 -16.78 -10.19
C ALA A 167 -6.25 -16.18 -8.90
N TRP A 168 -5.13 -15.48 -9.00
CA TRP A 168 -4.48 -14.77 -7.88
C TRP A 168 -3.83 -13.45 -8.31
N MET A 169 -3.59 -12.59 -7.33
CA MET A 169 -2.91 -11.31 -7.52
C MET A 169 -1.39 -11.51 -7.52
N ALA A 170 -0.78 -11.57 -8.70
CA ALA A 170 0.67 -11.78 -8.84
C ALA A 170 1.50 -10.52 -8.52
N GLU A 171 0.91 -9.33 -8.67
CA GLU A 171 1.59 -8.04 -8.50
C GLU A 171 1.05 -7.28 -7.29
N ARG A 172 1.92 -6.48 -6.66
CA ARG A 172 1.48 -5.56 -5.60
C ARG A 172 0.47 -4.58 -6.12
N PRO A 173 -0.68 -4.41 -5.44
CA PRO A 173 -1.71 -3.47 -5.87
C PRO A 173 -1.20 -2.03 -5.94
N PHE A 174 -1.55 -1.34 -7.02
CA PHE A 174 -1.43 0.11 -7.14
C PHE A 174 -2.82 0.68 -7.37
N ARG A 175 -3.37 1.32 -6.33
CA ARG A 175 -4.71 1.90 -6.37
C ARG A 175 -4.60 3.41 -6.47
N ASN A 176 -5.26 4.00 -7.46
CA ASN A 176 -5.29 5.45 -7.69
C ASN A 176 -6.75 5.90 -7.85
N PRO A 177 -7.50 6.03 -6.76
CA PRO A 177 -8.87 6.54 -6.82
C PRO A 177 -8.88 8.01 -7.21
N HIS A 178 -9.86 8.41 -8.02
CA HIS A 178 -10.07 9.80 -8.38
C HIS A 178 -10.50 10.63 -7.14
N HIS A 179 -10.14 11.90 -7.07
CA HIS A 179 -10.42 12.78 -5.91
C HIS A 179 -11.93 12.96 -5.62
N THR A 180 -12.80 12.63 -6.57
CA THR A 180 -14.27 12.66 -6.37
C THR A 180 -14.82 11.42 -5.66
N ILE A 181 -13.96 10.45 -5.31
CA ILE A 181 -14.38 9.23 -4.63
C ILE A 181 -15.14 9.54 -3.33
N THR A 182 -16.19 8.77 -3.08
CA THR A 182 -16.97 8.90 -1.83
C THR A 182 -16.23 8.25 -0.65
N PRO A 183 -16.51 8.67 0.61
CA PRO A 183 -16.03 8.00 1.81
C PRO A 183 -16.24 6.47 1.79
N GLN A 184 -17.41 6.03 1.31
CA GLN A 184 -17.72 4.60 1.18
C GLN A 184 -16.91 3.90 0.07
N GLY A 185 -16.66 4.57 -1.05
CA GLY A 185 -15.80 4.02 -2.10
C GLY A 185 -14.37 3.81 -1.61
N LEU A 186 -13.88 4.75 -0.78
CA LEU A 186 -12.53 4.70 -0.23
C LEU A 186 -12.38 3.64 0.87
N ALA A 187 -13.24 3.67 1.90
CA ALA A 187 -13.16 2.74 3.04
C ALA A 187 -13.84 1.38 2.79
N GLY A 188 -14.83 1.36 1.94
CA GLY A 188 -15.70 0.22 1.76
C GLY A 188 -17.08 0.45 2.37
N GLY A 189 -18.00 -0.46 2.11
CA GLY A 189 -19.40 -0.36 2.55
C GLY A 189 -20.35 -0.99 1.56
N GLY A 190 -21.57 -0.47 1.51
CA GLY A 190 -22.68 -0.99 0.70
C GLY A 190 -23.71 -1.73 1.53
N MET A 191 -24.78 -2.26 0.87
CA MET A 191 -25.80 -3.10 1.51
C MET A 191 -25.18 -4.40 2.02
N VAL A 192 -24.34 -5.03 1.22
CA VAL A 192 -23.43 -6.09 1.67
C VAL A 192 -22.06 -5.43 1.83
N PRO A 193 -21.56 -5.28 3.06
CA PRO A 193 -20.29 -4.61 3.30
C PRO A 193 -19.15 -5.30 2.59
N GLY A 194 -18.46 -4.54 1.72
CA GLY A 194 -17.28 -5.01 0.99
C GLY A 194 -16.09 -4.06 1.16
N PRO A 195 -14.86 -4.53 0.89
CA PRO A 195 -13.65 -3.75 0.98
C PRO A 195 -13.65 -2.58 -0.03
N GLY A 196 -13.14 -1.41 0.38
CA GLY A 196 -12.92 -0.24 -0.47
C GLY A 196 -11.50 -0.16 -1.03
N GLU A 197 -11.18 0.99 -1.68
CA GLU A 197 -9.87 1.22 -2.30
C GLU A 197 -8.69 1.10 -1.31
N ILE A 198 -8.91 1.48 -0.03
CA ILE A 198 -7.92 1.34 1.04
C ILE A 198 -7.51 -0.13 1.22
N SER A 199 -8.50 -1.03 1.32
CA SER A 199 -8.24 -2.47 1.46
C SER A 199 -7.76 -3.11 0.16
N LEU A 200 -8.22 -2.63 -0.99
CA LEU A 200 -7.71 -3.07 -2.29
C LEU A 200 -6.24 -2.69 -2.52
N ALA A 201 -5.72 -1.70 -1.78
CA ALA A 201 -4.30 -1.33 -1.78
C ALA A 201 -3.43 -2.15 -0.80
N HIS A 202 -4.01 -3.15 -0.13
CA HIS A 202 -3.31 -3.97 0.87
C HIS A 202 -2.01 -4.57 0.31
N HIS A 203 -0.91 -4.51 1.07
CA HIS A 203 0.46 -4.84 0.67
C HIS A 203 1.00 -4.10 -0.57
N GLY A 204 0.27 -3.11 -1.05
CA GLY A 204 0.60 -2.30 -2.21
C GLY A 204 0.73 -0.82 -1.90
N VAL A 205 0.33 -0.01 -2.88
CA VAL A 205 0.37 1.46 -2.85
C VAL A 205 -1.03 2.03 -3.03
N LEU A 206 -1.43 2.90 -2.12
CA LEU A 206 -2.57 3.80 -2.32
C LEU A 206 -2.02 5.16 -2.76
N PHE A 207 -2.23 5.49 -4.03
CA PHE A 207 -1.80 6.76 -4.61
C PHE A 207 -2.96 7.76 -4.65
N LEU A 208 -2.82 8.89 -3.97
CA LEU A 208 -3.78 9.98 -3.99
C LEU A 208 -3.18 11.16 -4.74
N ASP A 209 -3.57 11.30 -6.00
CA ASP A 209 -3.19 12.47 -6.80
C ASP A 209 -4.09 13.65 -6.46
N GLU A 210 -3.58 14.88 -6.59
CA GLU A 210 -4.31 16.09 -6.26
C GLU A 210 -4.91 16.05 -4.83
N LEU A 211 -4.11 15.64 -3.84
CA LEU A 211 -4.55 15.38 -2.46
C LEU A 211 -5.45 16.49 -1.88
N ALA A 212 -5.15 17.76 -2.16
CA ALA A 212 -5.94 18.88 -1.67
C ALA A 212 -7.30 19.08 -2.38
N GLU A 213 -7.59 18.30 -3.44
CA GLU A 213 -8.89 18.34 -4.12
C GLU A 213 -9.88 17.30 -3.56
N PHE A 214 -9.41 16.33 -2.79
CA PHE A 214 -10.29 15.42 -2.06
C PHE A 214 -11.12 16.17 -1.03
N ARG A 215 -12.33 15.69 -0.79
CA ARG A 215 -13.17 16.16 0.31
C ARG A 215 -12.48 15.85 1.65
N ARG A 216 -12.53 16.78 2.58
CA ARG A 216 -11.91 16.63 3.91
C ARG A 216 -12.39 15.38 4.63
N GLU A 217 -13.69 15.11 4.58
CA GLU A 217 -14.30 13.91 5.18
C GLU A 217 -13.71 12.61 4.63
N THR A 218 -13.44 12.57 3.31
CA THR A 218 -12.83 11.41 2.66
C THR A 218 -11.37 11.21 3.12
N LEU A 219 -10.61 12.28 3.30
CA LEU A 219 -9.23 12.20 3.78
C LEU A 219 -9.13 11.78 5.25
N GLU A 220 -10.06 12.23 6.10
CA GLU A 220 -10.07 11.89 7.53
C GLU A 220 -10.25 10.38 7.78
N ILE A 221 -10.90 9.67 6.86
CA ILE A 221 -11.06 8.21 6.94
C ILE A 221 -9.73 7.46 6.90
N LEU A 222 -8.71 8.01 6.24
CA LEU A 222 -7.39 7.39 6.15
C LEU A 222 -6.68 7.27 7.50
N ARG A 223 -7.05 8.08 8.49
CA ARG A 223 -6.31 8.19 9.76
C ARG A 223 -6.23 6.88 10.52
N GLN A 224 -7.34 6.18 10.65
CA GLN A 224 -7.40 4.90 11.35
C GLN A 224 -6.67 3.79 10.59
N PRO A 225 -6.93 3.56 9.29
CA PRO A 225 -6.22 2.53 8.52
C PRO A 225 -4.70 2.72 8.46
N MET A 226 -4.21 3.95 8.47
CA MET A 226 -2.78 4.23 8.50
C MET A 226 -2.11 3.87 9.84
N GLU A 227 -2.87 3.79 10.93
CA GLU A 227 -2.35 3.41 12.26
C GLU A 227 -2.63 1.94 12.60
N GLU A 228 -3.86 1.48 12.35
CA GLU A 228 -4.32 0.15 12.75
C GLU A 228 -4.14 -0.91 11.66
N HIS A 229 -3.81 -0.51 10.43
CA HIS A 229 -3.67 -1.39 9.26
C HIS A 229 -4.90 -2.22 8.93
N CYS A 230 -6.06 -1.76 9.36
CA CYS A 230 -7.36 -2.34 9.06
C CYS A 230 -8.44 -1.25 8.92
N VAL A 231 -9.45 -1.54 8.13
CA VAL A 231 -10.67 -0.75 8.04
C VAL A 231 -11.75 -1.46 8.83
N LYS A 232 -12.36 -0.78 9.80
CA LYS A 232 -13.44 -1.31 10.63
C LYS A 232 -14.77 -0.66 10.24
N LEU A 233 -15.72 -1.47 9.83
CA LEU A 233 -17.08 -1.02 9.47
C LEU A 233 -18.09 -1.59 10.44
N ALA A 234 -18.70 -0.73 11.27
CA ALA A 234 -19.82 -1.11 12.13
C ALA A 234 -21.14 -0.99 11.36
N ARG A 235 -21.95 -2.03 11.37
CA ARG A 235 -23.29 -2.09 10.77
C ARG A 235 -24.24 -2.82 11.71
N LEU A 236 -25.54 -2.61 11.53
CA LEU A 236 -26.56 -3.35 12.32
C LEU A 236 -26.42 -4.87 12.16
N ALA A 237 -25.98 -5.35 11.01
CA ALA A 237 -25.78 -6.76 10.72
C ALA A 237 -24.47 -7.33 11.30
N GLY A 238 -23.56 -6.52 11.85
CA GLY A 238 -22.30 -6.95 12.45
C GLY A 238 -21.15 -5.99 12.21
N ASN A 239 -20.02 -6.31 12.80
CA ASN A 239 -18.77 -5.62 12.61
C ASN A 239 -17.94 -6.33 11.53
N TYR A 240 -17.43 -5.58 10.58
CA TYR A 240 -16.59 -6.06 9.50
C TYR A 240 -15.22 -5.41 9.61
N GLU A 241 -14.18 -6.21 9.47
CA GLU A 241 -12.80 -5.76 9.47
C GLU A 241 -12.10 -6.22 8.18
N PHE A 242 -11.52 -5.28 7.46
CA PHE A 242 -10.77 -5.53 6.24
C PHE A 242 -9.32 -5.11 6.42
N PRO A 243 -8.35 -5.97 6.10
CA PRO A 243 -6.93 -5.61 6.20
C PRO A 243 -6.59 -4.47 5.24
N SER A 244 -5.67 -3.60 5.66
CA SER A 244 -5.29 -2.40 4.91
C SER A 244 -3.86 -1.94 5.21
N ASP A 245 -2.89 -2.86 5.16
CA ASP A 245 -1.48 -2.52 5.27
C ASP A 245 -0.95 -2.01 3.93
N PHE A 246 -1.19 -0.75 3.63
CA PHE A 246 -0.77 -0.07 2.41
C PHE A 246 0.31 0.99 2.70
N MET A 247 1.06 1.35 1.66
CA MET A 247 1.92 2.52 1.64
C MET A 247 1.14 3.68 0.99
N LEU A 248 0.97 4.79 1.73
CA LEU A 248 0.37 5.99 1.15
C LEU A 248 1.42 6.74 0.35
N VAL A 249 1.11 6.99 -0.92
CA VAL A 249 1.82 7.96 -1.76
C VAL A 249 0.83 9.04 -2.14
N ALA A 250 1.16 10.28 -1.88
CA ALA A 250 0.29 11.41 -2.20
C ALA A 250 1.03 12.45 -3.04
N ALA A 251 0.31 13.12 -3.90
CA ALA A 251 0.83 14.24 -4.69
C ALA A 251 -0.11 15.44 -4.60
N MET A 252 0.44 16.64 -4.49
CA MET A 252 -0.35 17.86 -4.48
C MET A 252 0.41 19.04 -5.04
N ASN A 253 -0.32 20.07 -5.43
CA ASN A 253 0.23 21.39 -5.72
C ASN A 253 0.37 22.20 -4.41
N PRO A 254 1.28 23.17 -4.33
CA PRO A 254 1.48 23.98 -3.13
C PRO A 254 0.38 25.06 -2.91
N CYS A 255 -0.41 25.36 -3.93
CA CYS A 255 -1.54 26.27 -3.88
C CYS A 255 -2.47 26.02 -5.07
N ARG A 256 -3.59 26.74 -5.18
CA ARG A 256 -4.55 26.59 -6.30
C ARG A 256 -3.93 26.82 -7.68
N CYS A 257 -3.08 27.87 -7.85
CA CYS A 257 -2.41 28.09 -9.13
C CYS A 257 -1.18 27.19 -9.34
N GLY A 258 -0.69 26.54 -8.27
CA GLY A 258 0.39 25.56 -8.31
C GLY A 258 1.82 26.13 -8.23
N TYR A 259 2.00 27.45 -8.07
CA TYR A 259 3.32 28.07 -8.22
C TYR A 259 3.91 28.66 -6.92
N TYR A 260 3.19 28.61 -5.79
CA TYR A 260 3.74 29.04 -4.51
C TYR A 260 4.99 28.20 -4.15
N PRO A 261 6.09 28.76 -3.60
CA PRO A 261 6.28 30.16 -3.19
C PRO A 261 6.87 31.10 -4.25
N ASP A 262 6.91 30.74 -5.52
CA ASP A 262 7.40 31.60 -6.61
C ASP A 262 6.42 32.78 -6.83
N LEU A 263 6.70 33.90 -6.19
CA LEU A 263 5.85 35.09 -6.25
C LEU A 263 5.76 35.70 -7.66
N ASN A 264 6.68 35.38 -8.58
CA ASN A 264 6.61 35.87 -9.96
C ASN A 264 5.52 35.15 -10.78
N ARG A 265 5.18 33.92 -10.38
CA ARG A 265 4.19 33.08 -11.06
C ARG A 265 2.93 32.84 -10.22
N CYS A 266 3.04 32.95 -8.92
CA CYS A 266 1.93 32.69 -8.00
C CYS A 266 1.08 33.97 -7.85
N HIS A 267 -0.19 33.84 -8.22
CA HIS A 267 -1.17 34.92 -8.07
C HIS A 267 -2.07 34.73 -6.83
N CYS A 268 -1.81 33.72 -5.99
CA CYS A 268 -2.59 33.46 -4.80
C CYS A 268 -2.17 34.39 -3.66
N THR A 269 -3.14 34.98 -2.97
CA THR A 269 -2.88 35.69 -1.72
C THR A 269 -2.46 34.70 -0.61
N LYS A 270 -1.76 35.20 0.42
CA LYS A 270 -1.38 34.37 1.56
C LYS A 270 -2.57 33.61 2.17
N GLY A 271 -3.71 34.27 2.36
CA GLY A 271 -4.94 33.64 2.87
C GLY A 271 -5.49 32.54 1.96
N MET A 272 -5.39 32.69 0.63
CA MET A 272 -5.80 31.64 -0.32
C MET A 272 -4.89 30.41 -0.24
N VAL A 273 -3.57 30.61 -0.08
CA VAL A 273 -2.62 29.50 0.10
C VAL A 273 -2.91 28.77 1.40
N GLU A 274 -3.04 29.49 2.51
CA GLU A 274 -3.37 28.89 3.82
C GLU A 274 -4.70 28.12 3.78
N GLN A 275 -5.74 28.68 3.19
CA GLN A 275 -7.04 28.01 3.05
C GLN A 275 -6.92 26.72 2.23
N TYR A 276 -6.11 26.73 1.18
CA TYR A 276 -5.87 25.56 0.35
C TYR A 276 -5.13 24.46 1.10
N LEU A 277 -4.05 24.81 1.81
CA LEU A 277 -3.25 23.88 2.59
C LEU A 277 -4.00 23.34 3.82
N LYS A 278 -4.86 24.13 4.46
CA LYS A 278 -5.72 23.71 5.58
C LYS A 278 -6.76 22.63 5.22
N LYS A 279 -6.98 22.34 3.95
CA LYS A 279 -7.79 21.17 3.55
C LYS A 279 -7.21 19.87 4.04
N ILE A 280 -5.87 19.80 4.17
CA ILE A 280 -5.17 18.65 4.73
C ILE A 280 -4.98 18.90 6.22
N SER A 281 -5.58 18.04 7.02
CA SER A 281 -5.50 18.18 8.48
C SER A 281 -4.11 17.86 9.02
N GLN A 282 -3.70 18.55 10.08
CA GLN A 282 -2.45 18.27 10.77
C GLN A 282 -2.35 16.79 11.21
N PRO A 283 -3.41 16.15 11.76
CA PRO A 283 -3.35 14.73 12.08
C PRO A 283 -3.07 13.80 10.90
N LEU A 284 -3.46 14.17 9.68
CA LEU A 284 -3.13 13.38 8.48
C LEU A 284 -1.67 13.62 8.07
N LEU A 285 -1.21 14.89 8.05
CA LEU A 285 0.19 15.24 7.82
C LEU A 285 1.12 14.55 8.82
N ASP A 286 0.66 14.46 10.05
CA ASP A 286 1.34 13.72 11.11
C ASP A 286 1.48 12.22 10.85
N ARG A 287 0.91 11.63 9.85
CA ARG A 287 1.03 10.24 9.43
C ARG A 287 1.84 10.05 8.15
N ILE A 288 2.32 11.16 7.58
CA ILE A 288 3.21 11.13 6.42
C ILE A 288 4.65 11.28 6.93
N ASP A 289 5.50 10.34 6.61
CA ASP A 289 6.88 10.29 7.14
C ASP A 289 7.84 11.14 6.30
N ILE A 290 7.66 11.14 4.99
CA ILE A 290 8.54 11.78 4.02
C ILE A 290 7.73 12.78 3.21
N CYS A 291 8.13 14.06 3.26
CA CYS A 291 7.63 15.11 2.40
C CYS A 291 8.76 15.57 1.46
N VAL A 292 8.49 15.63 0.17
CA VAL A 292 9.51 16.03 -0.82
C VAL A 292 8.95 17.06 -1.78
N GLU A 293 9.75 18.09 -2.06
CA GLU A 293 9.42 19.09 -3.04
C GLU A 293 9.87 18.62 -4.42
N THR A 294 8.92 18.57 -5.37
CA THR A 294 9.22 18.31 -6.79
C THR A 294 9.42 19.63 -7.52
N LYS A 295 10.50 19.73 -8.27
CA LYS A 295 10.79 20.91 -9.10
C LYS A 295 10.37 20.64 -10.55
N ARG A 296 10.12 21.69 -11.30
CA ARG A 296 9.95 21.55 -12.75
C ARG A 296 11.26 21.08 -13.37
N VAL A 297 11.19 20.09 -14.26
CA VAL A 297 12.37 19.61 -15.00
C VAL A 297 12.82 20.71 -15.94
N GLU A 298 14.09 21.09 -15.87
CA GLU A 298 14.65 22.09 -16.77
C GLU A 298 14.83 21.48 -18.17
N TYR A 299 14.73 22.34 -19.21
CA TYR A 299 14.88 21.89 -20.60
C TYR A 299 16.20 21.17 -20.86
N GLN A 300 17.29 21.63 -20.21
CA GLN A 300 18.58 21.00 -20.29
C GLN A 300 18.61 19.55 -19.77
N ASP A 301 17.83 19.27 -18.72
CA ASP A 301 17.73 17.91 -18.16
C ASP A 301 16.86 16.98 -19.03
N LEU A 302 15.93 17.56 -19.81
CA LEU A 302 15.10 16.79 -20.74
C LEU A 302 15.89 16.33 -21.98
N ILE A 303 16.86 17.10 -22.43
CA ILE A 303 17.63 16.81 -23.65
C ILE A 303 18.89 15.98 -23.36
N LYS A 304 19.39 16.01 -22.11
CA LYS A 304 20.53 15.18 -21.75
C LYS A 304 20.20 13.71 -21.93
N GLU A 305 20.68 13.12 -23.00
CA GLU A 305 20.84 11.67 -23.09
C GLU A 305 21.80 11.25 -21.98
N ASN A 306 21.24 10.85 -20.84
CA ASN A 306 22.04 10.27 -19.75
C ASN A 306 22.11 8.75 -20.00
N PRO A 307 23.21 8.21 -20.55
CA PRO A 307 23.32 6.79 -20.83
C PRO A 307 23.32 5.90 -19.58
N HIS A 308 23.33 6.50 -18.39
CA HIS A 308 23.39 5.81 -17.08
C HIS A 308 22.24 6.18 -16.18
N GLN A 309 21.01 6.28 -16.71
CA GLN A 309 19.84 6.40 -15.82
C GLN A 309 19.57 5.07 -15.12
N GLU A 310 19.51 5.12 -13.79
CA GLU A 310 19.22 3.93 -12.97
C GLU A 310 17.86 3.33 -13.32
N THR A 311 17.87 2.02 -13.56
CA THR A 311 16.66 1.24 -13.84
C THR A 311 15.90 0.93 -12.55
N SER A 312 14.59 0.68 -12.66
CA SER A 312 13.80 0.18 -11.54
C SER A 312 14.38 -1.10 -10.93
N ALA A 313 15.01 -1.95 -11.74
CA ALA A 313 15.62 -3.19 -11.28
C ALA A 313 16.85 -2.94 -10.38
N GLU A 314 17.69 -1.96 -10.71
CA GLU A 314 18.84 -1.57 -9.88
C GLU A 314 18.40 -0.96 -8.54
N ILE A 315 17.42 -0.07 -8.58
CA ILE A 315 16.83 0.51 -7.35
C ILE A 315 16.21 -0.60 -6.49
N ARG A 316 15.47 -1.52 -7.09
CA ARG A 316 14.84 -2.65 -6.38
C ARG A 316 15.87 -3.51 -5.66
N LYS A 317 17.04 -3.77 -6.23
CA LYS A 317 18.11 -4.53 -5.56
C LYS A 317 18.53 -3.88 -4.23
N ARG A 318 18.71 -2.55 -4.22
CA ARG A 318 19.05 -1.80 -2.99
C ARG A 318 17.91 -1.81 -1.98
N VAL A 319 16.67 -1.67 -2.46
CA VAL A 319 15.45 -1.76 -1.62
C VAL A 319 15.37 -3.12 -0.93
N VAL A 320 15.53 -4.22 -1.70
CA VAL A 320 15.50 -5.58 -1.17
C VAL A 320 16.59 -5.78 -0.11
N ALA A 321 17.83 -5.39 -0.39
CA ALA A 321 18.93 -5.49 0.57
C ALA A 321 18.64 -4.73 1.89
N ALA A 322 18.05 -3.53 1.80
CA ALA A 322 17.65 -2.78 2.99
C ALA A 322 16.51 -3.46 3.76
N MET A 323 15.54 -4.06 3.07
CA MET A 323 14.46 -4.81 3.71
C MET A 323 14.93 -6.10 4.37
N GLU A 324 15.87 -6.83 3.78
CA GLU A 324 16.48 -8.03 4.38
C GLU A 324 17.16 -7.70 5.72
N ARG A 325 17.88 -6.56 5.81
CA ARG A 325 18.44 -6.07 7.08
C ARG A 325 17.37 -5.80 8.13
N GLN A 326 16.22 -5.24 7.72
CA GLN A 326 15.08 -5.03 8.61
C GLN A 326 14.50 -6.36 9.09
N GLN A 327 14.29 -7.32 8.19
CA GLN A 327 13.79 -8.66 8.53
C GLN A 327 14.71 -9.35 9.54
N GLN A 328 16.02 -9.30 9.33
CA GLN A 328 16.99 -9.86 10.28
C GLN A 328 16.92 -9.16 11.65
N ARG A 329 16.83 -7.81 11.67
CA ARG A 329 16.71 -7.02 12.91
C ARG A 329 15.46 -7.32 13.69
N PHE A 330 14.35 -7.55 13.01
CA PHE A 330 13.04 -7.76 13.62
C PHE A 330 12.65 -9.24 13.75
N ALA A 331 13.58 -10.17 13.48
CA ALA A 331 13.33 -11.59 13.64
C ALA A 331 12.76 -11.92 15.03
N GLY A 332 11.69 -12.70 15.08
CA GLY A 332 10.99 -13.04 16.31
C GLY A 332 10.11 -11.94 16.91
N THR A 333 9.85 -10.87 16.16
CA THR A 333 8.91 -9.80 16.55
C THR A 333 7.79 -9.66 15.52
N ASN A 334 6.74 -8.91 15.87
CA ASN A 334 5.65 -8.57 14.94
C ASN A 334 5.96 -7.33 14.07
N ILE A 335 7.18 -6.79 14.13
CA ILE A 335 7.59 -5.64 13.34
C ILE A 335 8.13 -6.15 12.00
N ARG A 336 7.64 -5.61 10.89
CA ARG A 336 8.11 -5.97 9.54
C ARG A 336 9.02 -4.89 8.92
N TYR A 337 8.75 -3.60 9.20
CA TYR A 337 9.41 -2.46 8.55
C TYR A 337 9.79 -1.38 9.56
N ASN A 338 10.78 -0.56 9.24
CA ASN A 338 11.22 0.53 10.10
C ASN A 338 10.10 1.56 10.38
N SER A 339 9.21 1.84 9.43
CA SER A 339 8.06 2.71 9.65
C SER A 339 7.12 2.22 10.76
N ARG A 340 7.16 0.93 11.08
CA ARG A 340 6.31 0.25 12.08
C ARG A 340 6.96 0.11 13.46
N ILE A 341 8.17 0.61 13.67
CA ILE A 341 8.82 0.56 14.98
C ILE A 341 7.96 1.33 16.00
N PRO A 342 7.44 0.70 17.07
CA PRO A 342 6.70 1.39 18.12
C PRO A 342 7.55 2.45 18.80
N ALA A 343 6.94 3.54 19.28
CA ALA A 343 7.67 4.61 19.97
C ALA A 343 8.51 4.09 21.15
N ALA A 344 7.98 3.13 21.92
CA ALA A 344 8.67 2.50 23.06
C ALA A 344 9.95 1.73 22.66
N LEU A 345 10.06 1.29 21.41
CA LEU A 345 11.19 0.50 20.92
C LEU A 345 12.18 1.31 20.07
N LEU A 346 11.94 2.61 19.86
CA LEU A 346 12.86 3.46 19.10
C LEU A 346 14.25 3.55 19.74
N THR A 347 14.34 3.64 21.07
CA THR A 347 15.61 3.66 21.78
C THR A 347 16.40 2.36 21.60
N LYS A 348 15.73 1.24 21.36
CA LYS A 348 16.36 -0.06 21.10
C LYS A 348 16.89 -0.16 19.66
N TYR A 349 16.07 0.20 18.67
CA TYR A 349 16.37 -0.03 17.25
C TYR A 349 16.98 1.18 16.53
N CYS A 350 16.81 2.39 17.09
CA CYS A 350 17.35 3.64 16.57
C CYS A 350 18.33 4.27 17.58
N ARG A 351 19.33 3.49 18.00
CA ARG A 351 20.32 3.97 18.97
C ARG A 351 21.11 5.14 18.39
N LEU A 352 21.28 6.18 19.21
CA LEU A 352 22.05 7.36 18.88
C LEU A 352 23.22 7.49 19.86
N SER A 353 24.42 7.79 19.35
CA SER A 353 25.56 8.17 20.14
C SER A 353 25.35 9.55 20.81
N THR A 354 26.20 9.93 21.76
CA THR A 354 26.13 11.24 22.43
C THR A 354 26.15 12.41 21.42
N LYS A 355 27.03 12.33 20.41
CA LYS A 355 27.14 13.34 19.35
C LYS A 355 25.84 13.48 18.53
N GLN A 356 25.21 12.38 18.19
CA GLN A 356 23.95 12.36 17.42
C GLN A 356 22.78 12.86 18.28
N LYS A 357 22.76 12.57 19.58
CA LYS A 357 21.75 13.10 20.50
C LYS A 357 21.87 14.63 20.61
N GLN A 358 23.06 15.17 20.77
CA GLN A 358 23.29 16.62 20.77
C GLN A 358 22.87 17.28 19.45
N TYR A 359 23.19 16.64 18.31
CA TYR A 359 22.76 17.11 17.02
C TYR A 359 21.21 17.15 16.94
N MET A 360 20.54 16.05 17.31
CA MET A 360 19.08 15.99 17.28
C MET A 360 18.41 16.94 18.27
N GLU A 361 19.01 17.20 19.42
CA GLU A 361 18.55 18.19 20.38
C GLU A 361 18.58 19.60 19.79
N SER A 362 19.67 19.96 19.12
CA SER A 362 19.78 21.26 18.44
C SER A 362 18.73 21.41 17.32
N ILE A 363 18.49 20.34 16.55
CA ILE A 363 17.47 20.30 15.50
C ILE A 363 16.05 20.36 16.09
N TYR A 364 15.81 19.64 17.20
CA TYR A 364 14.53 19.63 17.88
C TYR A 364 14.12 21.04 18.34
N GLN A 365 15.06 21.77 18.94
CA GLN A 365 14.84 23.16 19.37
C GLN A 365 14.69 24.10 18.18
N LYS A 366 15.64 24.04 17.22
CA LYS A 366 15.65 24.96 16.06
C LYS A 366 14.41 24.83 15.16
N LEU A 367 13.93 23.61 14.99
CA LEU A 367 12.78 23.31 14.14
C LEU A 367 11.48 23.10 14.94
N GLU A 368 11.45 23.39 16.23
CA GLU A 368 10.27 23.24 17.10
C GLU A 368 9.53 21.91 16.87
N LEU A 369 10.30 20.79 16.82
CA LEU A 369 9.75 19.49 16.47
C LEU A 369 8.80 18.99 17.54
N THR A 370 7.72 18.32 17.12
CA THR A 370 6.90 17.52 18.02
C THR A 370 7.55 16.16 18.30
N ALA A 371 7.17 15.49 19.39
CA ALA A 371 7.63 14.14 19.68
C ALA A 371 7.32 13.15 18.52
N ARG A 372 6.18 13.33 17.85
CA ARG A 372 5.82 12.51 16.68
C ARG A 372 6.79 12.75 15.52
N SER A 373 7.09 14.00 15.19
CA SER A 373 8.05 14.35 14.14
C SER A 373 9.44 13.80 14.43
N TYR A 374 9.90 13.92 15.68
CA TYR A 374 11.17 13.32 16.14
C TYR A 374 11.22 11.80 15.92
N HIS A 375 10.17 11.08 16.33
CA HIS A 375 10.10 9.63 16.15
C HIS A 375 10.13 9.20 14.67
N ARG A 376 9.54 10.00 13.78
CA ARG A 376 9.57 9.73 12.33
C ARG A 376 10.94 9.96 11.74
N ILE A 377 11.60 11.08 12.10
CA ILE A 377 12.97 11.33 11.67
C ILE A 377 13.85 10.13 12.03
N LEU A 378 13.70 9.56 13.24
CA LEU A 378 14.46 8.38 13.65
C LEU A 378 14.16 7.14 12.80
N ARG A 379 12.90 6.88 12.48
CA ARG A 379 12.53 5.73 11.64
C ARG A 379 13.06 5.88 10.21
N VAL A 380 12.94 7.08 9.63
CA VAL A 380 13.48 7.39 8.31
C VAL A 380 15.01 7.30 8.30
N ALA A 381 15.68 7.87 9.31
CA ALA A 381 17.13 7.79 9.46
C ALA A 381 17.62 6.34 9.62
N ARG A 382 16.86 5.47 10.30
CA ARG A 382 17.17 4.04 10.40
C ARG A 382 17.08 3.37 9.03
N THR A 383 16.06 3.72 8.23
CA THR A 383 15.92 3.19 6.86
C THR A 383 17.07 3.65 5.96
N ILE A 384 17.47 4.92 6.04
CA ILE A 384 18.61 5.43 5.27
C ILE A 384 19.89 4.70 5.68
N ALA A 385 20.11 4.46 6.97
CA ALA A 385 21.26 3.70 7.44
C ALA A 385 21.26 2.25 6.95
N ASP A 386 20.10 1.61 6.88
CA ASP A 386 19.96 0.24 6.31
C ASP A 386 20.30 0.20 4.82
N MET A 387 19.89 1.22 4.07
CA MET A 387 20.24 1.36 2.65
C MET A 387 21.74 1.59 2.43
N ASP A 388 22.37 2.33 3.33
CA ASP A 388 23.83 2.56 3.32
C ASP A 388 24.63 1.37 3.87
N GLY A 389 23.96 0.28 4.27
CA GLY A 389 24.61 -0.89 4.86
C GLY A 389 25.19 -0.65 6.26
N SER A 390 24.77 0.42 6.95
CA SER A 390 25.28 0.81 8.26
C SER A 390 24.46 0.23 9.40
N ASP A 391 25.12 -0.38 10.39
CA ASP A 391 24.43 -0.87 11.58
C ASP A 391 24.04 0.27 12.53
N GLU A 392 24.80 1.37 12.50
CA GLU A 392 24.55 2.56 13.29
C GLU A 392 23.92 3.68 12.48
N ILE A 393 23.08 4.48 13.13
CA ILE A 393 22.57 5.73 12.55
C ILE A 393 23.66 6.79 12.67
N LEU A 394 24.19 7.24 11.55
CA LEU A 394 25.19 8.32 11.52
C LEU A 394 24.53 9.71 11.40
N THR A 395 25.27 10.77 11.71
CA THR A 395 24.77 12.16 11.60
C THR A 395 24.27 12.49 10.17
N ARG A 396 24.93 11.96 9.14
CA ARG A 396 24.49 12.14 7.74
C ARG A 396 23.10 11.56 7.48
N HIS A 397 22.76 10.39 8.08
CA HIS A 397 21.45 9.77 7.94
C HIS A 397 20.36 10.60 8.63
N LEU A 398 20.68 11.19 9.79
CA LEU A 398 19.78 12.12 10.50
C LEU A 398 19.57 13.39 9.68
N SER A 399 20.64 13.97 9.13
CA SER A 399 20.56 15.18 8.31
C SER A 399 19.68 14.96 7.07
N GLU A 400 19.85 13.84 6.35
CA GLU A 400 19.01 13.49 5.20
C GLU A 400 17.54 13.32 5.64
N ALA A 401 17.27 12.60 6.73
CA ALA A 401 15.92 12.40 7.26
C ALA A 401 15.24 13.73 7.68
N VAL A 402 16.00 14.67 8.25
CA VAL A 402 15.52 16.01 8.60
C VAL A 402 15.12 16.82 7.37
N CYS A 403 15.88 16.69 6.25
CA CYS A 403 15.53 17.39 5.01
C CYS A 403 14.14 17.04 4.50
N TYR A 404 13.71 15.78 4.63
CA TYR A 404 12.37 15.35 4.23
C TYR A 404 11.25 15.86 5.15
N ARG A 405 11.59 16.41 6.32
CA ARG A 405 10.63 17.00 7.27
C ARG A 405 10.52 18.50 7.18
N ASN A 406 11.56 19.18 6.65
CA ASN A 406 11.53 20.62 6.49
C ASN A 406 10.54 21.14 5.43
N VAL A 407 10.15 20.27 4.52
CA VAL A 407 9.21 20.63 3.43
C VAL A 407 7.82 20.96 3.98
N ASP A 408 7.33 20.20 4.97
CA ASP A 408 6.02 20.47 5.58
C ASP A 408 6.02 21.79 6.34
N LYS A 409 7.10 22.11 7.09
CA LYS A 409 7.25 23.41 7.74
C LYS A 409 7.21 24.58 6.75
N LYS A 410 7.91 24.46 5.63
CA LYS A 410 7.95 25.49 4.58
C LYS A 410 6.55 25.87 4.07
N PHE A 411 5.63 24.91 4.01
CA PHE A 411 4.30 25.12 3.43
C PHE A 411 3.21 25.37 4.49
N TRP A 412 3.25 24.71 5.65
CA TRP A 412 2.17 24.79 6.66
C TRP A 412 2.48 25.69 7.85
N GLU A 413 3.75 26.01 8.12
CA GLU A 413 4.15 26.84 9.25
C GLU A 413 4.81 28.18 8.83
N GLY A 414 4.89 28.46 7.49
CA GLY A 414 5.55 29.64 6.90
C GLY A 414 4.67 30.91 6.82
#